data_962306d2e50bcb761298eee1ff4847e5
#
_entry.id   962306d2e50bcb761298eee1ff4847e5
#
_cell.length_a   1.000
_cell.length_b   1.000
_cell.length_c   1.000
_cell.angle_alpha   90.00
_cell.angle_beta   90.00
_cell.angle_gamma   90.00
#
_symmetry.space_group_name_H-M   'P 1'
#
loop_
_entity.id
_entity.type
_entity.pdbx_description
1 polymer ?
#
loop_
_entity_poly.entity_id
_entity_poly.type
_entity_poly.pdbx_seq_one_letter_code
_entity_poly.pdbx_strand_id
1 'polypeptide(L)'
;RSKHLNIEDGDSVQAGDSLTSGVANAHDILKILGPDELQKYLVKEIQEVYTLQGVKINDKHIEMIVRQMLRKVAIVDAGDTSFIIGDRVDKVHLQFVNKLMVKEGKKVSVAKPILMGITKASLSTESFISAASFQETTRVLTEAAVLGEVDYLYGLKENVIIGKLIPAGTGIPSFRRK
;
A
#
# COMPACT_ATOMS: atom_id res chain seq x y z
N ARG A 1 6.28 33.01 -3.64
CA ARG A 1 5.84 33.14 -2.25
C ARG A 1 7.02 32.79 -1.38
N SER A 2 7.50 33.73 -0.55
CA SER A 2 8.55 33.52 0.43
C SER A 2 8.08 32.54 1.49
N LYS A 3 8.75 31.41 1.65
CA LYS A 3 8.54 30.51 2.79
C LYS A 3 9.31 31.07 3.98
N HIS A 4 8.71 31.03 5.17
CA HIS A 4 9.42 31.38 6.39
C HIS A 4 10.37 30.24 6.77
N LEU A 5 11.58 30.59 7.19
CA LEU A 5 12.53 29.67 7.79
C LEU A 5 12.10 29.41 9.25
N ASN A 6 12.17 28.15 9.68
CA ASN A 6 11.83 27.72 11.03
C ASN A 6 13.08 27.53 11.90
N ILE A 7 14.26 27.85 11.38
CA ILE A 7 15.55 27.63 12.00
C ILE A 7 16.39 28.90 11.98
N GLU A 8 17.29 29.05 12.94
CA GLU A 8 18.26 30.12 13.08
C GLU A 8 19.69 29.60 12.84
N ASP A 9 20.62 30.53 12.59
CA ASP A 9 22.02 30.17 12.42
C ASP A 9 22.60 29.60 13.74
N GLY A 10 23.13 28.38 13.65
CA GLY A 10 23.67 27.64 14.79
C GLY A 10 22.78 26.53 15.32
N ASP A 11 21.54 26.39 14.82
CA ASP A 11 20.65 25.30 15.21
C ASP A 11 21.15 23.93 14.72
N SER A 12 21.05 22.93 15.59
CA SER A 12 21.37 21.55 15.23
C SER A 12 20.15 20.90 14.58
N VAL A 13 20.31 20.43 13.33
CA VAL A 13 19.23 19.77 12.56
C VAL A 13 19.57 18.32 12.26
N GLN A 14 18.53 17.49 12.21
CA GLN A 14 18.63 16.08 11.83
C GLN A 14 18.05 15.85 10.43
N ALA A 15 18.43 14.72 9.80
CA ALA A 15 17.88 14.36 8.50
C ALA A 15 16.37 14.14 8.62
N GLY A 16 15.59 14.94 7.89
CA GLY A 16 14.13 14.90 7.92
C GLY A 16 13.47 16.10 8.61
N ASP A 17 14.23 16.95 9.29
CA ASP A 17 13.69 18.15 9.93
C ASP A 17 13.20 19.16 8.87
N SER A 18 12.06 19.80 9.17
CA SER A 18 11.47 20.80 8.29
C SER A 18 12.14 22.15 8.48
N LEU A 19 12.98 22.56 7.53
CA LEU A 19 13.69 23.83 7.55
C LEU A 19 12.81 25.04 7.21
N THR A 20 11.70 24.78 6.50
CA THR A 20 10.79 25.85 6.06
C THR A 20 9.35 25.53 6.46
N SER A 21 8.56 26.58 6.69
CA SER A 21 7.11 26.43 6.89
C SER A 21 6.46 25.87 5.62
N GLY A 22 5.62 24.84 5.77
CA GLY A 22 4.85 24.24 4.69
C GLY A 22 4.63 22.75 4.86
N VAL A 23 3.80 22.18 3.99
CA VAL A 23 3.51 20.75 3.98
C VAL A 23 4.73 20.01 3.43
N ALA A 24 5.22 19.03 4.18
CA ALA A 24 6.32 18.18 3.74
C ALA A 24 5.85 17.22 2.64
N ASN A 25 6.75 16.89 1.71
CA ASN A 25 6.43 15.92 0.67
C ASN A 25 6.45 14.49 1.27
N ALA A 26 5.32 13.80 1.22
CA ALA A 26 5.17 12.45 1.74
C ALA A 26 6.18 11.44 1.16
N HIS A 27 6.59 11.62 -0.11
CA HIS A 27 7.59 10.77 -0.74
C HIS A 27 9.00 11.00 -0.19
N ASP A 28 9.33 12.22 0.22
CA ASP A 28 10.63 12.53 0.81
C ASP A 28 10.68 12.04 2.26
N ILE A 29 9.58 12.17 3.01
CA ILE A 29 9.44 11.56 4.34
C ILE A 29 9.68 10.05 4.26
N LEU A 30 9.06 9.36 3.29
CA LEU A 30 9.25 7.92 3.10
C LEU A 30 10.70 7.54 2.83
N LYS A 31 11.43 8.34 2.05
CA LYS A 31 12.83 8.06 1.70
C LYS A 31 13.79 8.30 2.87
N ILE A 32 13.54 9.33 3.67
CA ILE A 32 14.48 9.81 4.69
C ILE A 32 14.17 9.19 6.05
N LEU A 33 12.90 9.25 6.47
CA LEU A 33 12.45 8.82 7.81
C LEU A 33 11.84 7.41 7.81
N GLY A 34 11.47 6.89 6.64
CA GLY A 34 10.91 5.55 6.51
C GLY A 34 9.38 5.48 6.61
N PRO A 35 8.82 4.25 6.51
CA PRO A 35 7.37 4.05 6.41
C PRO A 35 6.62 4.38 7.71
N ASP A 36 7.23 4.15 8.88
CA ASP A 36 6.55 4.31 10.17
C ASP A 36 6.32 5.80 10.47
N GLU A 37 7.31 6.65 10.24
CA GLU A 37 7.16 8.10 10.40
C GLU A 37 6.22 8.71 9.35
N LEU A 38 6.26 8.22 8.12
CA LEU A 38 5.29 8.61 7.10
C LEU A 38 3.85 8.26 7.52
N GLN A 39 3.65 7.10 8.13
CA GLN A 39 2.32 6.70 8.60
C GLN A 39 1.80 7.64 9.68
N LYS A 40 2.62 7.96 10.67
CA LYS A 40 2.28 8.93 11.73
C LYS A 40 1.96 10.31 11.14
N TYR A 41 2.79 10.78 10.21
CA TYR A 41 2.60 12.05 9.53
C TYR A 41 1.24 12.11 8.79
N LEU A 42 0.93 11.11 7.97
CA LEU A 42 -0.32 11.06 7.21
C LEU A 42 -1.55 10.98 8.11
N VAL A 43 -1.50 10.19 9.19
CA VAL A 43 -2.60 10.10 10.16
C VAL A 43 -2.83 11.45 10.81
N LYS A 44 -1.77 12.14 11.25
CA LYS A 44 -1.85 13.46 11.88
C LYS A 44 -2.48 14.50 10.93
N GLU A 45 -1.98 14.61 9.70
CA GLU A 45 -2.47 15.58 8.72
C GLU A 45 -3.95 15.35 8.36
N ILE A 46 -4.35 14.08 8.20
CA ILE A 46 -5.75 13.75 7.88
C ILE A 46 -6.66 14.03 9.09
N GLN A 47 -6.23 13.66 10.30
CA GLN A 47 -6.99 13.94 11.53
C GLN A 47 -7.15 15.44 11.78
N GLU A 48 -6.15 16.24 11.48
CA GLU A 48 -6.24 17.70 11.60
C GLU A 48 -7.36 18.26 10.71
N VAL A 49 -7.45 17.82 9.46
CA VAL A 49 -8.51 18.22 8.53
C VAL A 49 -9.90 17.84 9.06
N TYR A 50 -10.08 16.61 9.56
CA TYR A 50 -11.36 16.19 10.14
C TYR A 50 -11.71 16.96 11.41
N THR A 51 -10.73 17.22 12.28
CA THR A 51 -10.92 17.99 13.51
C THR A 51 -11.35 19.42 13.22
N LEU A 52 -10.75 20.08 12.20
CA LEU A 52 -11.14 21.41 11.75
C LEU A 52 -12.58 21.47 11.26
N GLN A 53 -13.11 20.36 10.74
CA GLN A 53 -14.51 20.22 10.31
C GLN A 53 -15.45 19.76 11.43
N GLY A 54 -14.95 19.60 12.67
CA GLY A 54 -15.74 19.14 13.81
C GLY A 54 -16.08 17.64 13.79
N VAL A 55 -15.44 16.85 12.92
CA VAL A 55 -15.70 15.41 12.78
C VAL A 55 -14.68 14.63 13.61
N LYS A 56 -15.18 13.78 14.51
CA LYS A 56 -14.34 12.88 15.33
C LYS A 56 -14.28 11.50 14.67
N ILE A 57 -13.10 11.12 14.20
CA ILE A 57 -12.81 9.79 13.63
C ILE A 57 -11.68 9.16 14.45
N ASN A 58 -11.76 7.85 14.68
CA ASN A 58 -10.68 7.13 15.36
C ASN A 58 -9.54 6.88 14.36
N ASP A 59 -8.30 7.07 14.80
CA ASP A 59 -7.06 6.96 14.00
C ASP A 59 -6.96 5.63 13.25
N LYS A 60 -7.40 4.53 13.86
CA LYS A 60 -7.35 3.19 13.26
C LYS A 60 -8.00 3.09 11.88
N HIS A 61 -9.02 3.89 11.59
CA HIS A 61 -9.67 3.89 10.27
C HIS A 61 -8.76 4.50 9.20
N ILE A 62 -8.03 5.55 9.56
CA ILE A 62 -7.05 6.21 8.70
C ILE A 62 -5.81 5.33 8.57
N GLU A 63 -5.30 4.79 9.66
CA GLU A 63 -4.13 3.90 9.68
C GLU A 63 -4.31 2.68 8.78
N MET A 64 -5.51 2.09 8.75
CA MET A 64 -5.82 0.96 7.88
C MET A 64 -5.72 1.34 6.40
N ILE A 65 -6.16 2.54 6.02
CA ILE A 65 -6.05 3.04 4.64
C ILE A 65 -4.59 3.33 4.29
N VAL A 66 -3.86 4.01 5.17
CA VAL A 66 -2.44 4.33 4.98
C VAL A 66 -1.60 3.05 4.85
N ARG A 67 -1.90 2.02 5.66
CA ARG A 67 -1.26 0.71 5.53
C ARG A 67 -1.46 0.10 4.14
N GLN A 68 -2.64 0.22 3.54
CA GLN A 68 -2.87 -0.25 2.17
C GLN A 68 -2.10 0.57 1.13
N MET A 69 -1.92 1.87 1.33
CA MET A 69 -1.10 2.72 0.47
C MET A 69 0.39 2.35 0.51
N LEU A 70 0.87 1.75 1.60
CA LEU A 70 2.26 1.31 1.83
C LEU A 70 2.47 -0.20 1.62
N ARG A 71 1.47 -0.92 1.15
CA ARG A 71 1.49 -2.37 1.00
C ARG A 71 2.51 -2.86 -0.04
N LYS A 72 2.69 -2.11 -1.12
CA LYS A 72 3.56 -2.47 -2.24
C LYS A 72 4.97 -1.92 -2.07
N VAL A 73 5.92 -2.65 -2.63
CA VAL A 73 7.33 -2.27 -2.72
C VAL A 73 7.80 -2.36 -4.17
N ALA A 74 8.77 -1.53 -4.56
CA ALA A 74 9.37 -1.59 -5.89
C ALA A 74 10.68 -2.36 -5.83
N ILE A 75 10.86 -3.33 -6.72
CA ILE A 75 12.08 -4.12 -6.86
C ILE A 75 13.22 -3.24 -7.37
N VAL A 76 14.34 -3.23 -6.66
CA VAL A 76 15.57 -2.51 -7.04
C VAL A 76 16.60 -3.48 -7.61
N ASP A 77 16.76 -4.66 -6.98
CA ASP A 77 17.62 -5.74 -7.43
C ASP A 77 16.83 -7.05 -7.36
N ALA A 78 16.72 -7.73 -8.46
CA ALA A 78 15.95 -8.98 -8.53
C ALA A 78 16.67 -10.16 -7.87
N GLY A 79 18.00 -10.13 -7.71
CA GLY A 79 18.77 -11.28 -7.27
C GLY A 79 18.53 -12.50 -8.17
N ASP A 80 18.37 -13.68 -7.57
CA ASP A 80 18.05 -14.94 -8.26
C ASP A 80 16.55 -15.24 -8.30
N THR A 81 15.70 -14.24 -8.04
CA THR A 81 14.24 -14.38 -8.08
C THR A 81 13.69 -14.14 -9.49
N SER A 82 12.45 -14.54 -9.73
CA SER A 82 11.73 -14.28 -10.99
C SER A 82 11.19 -12.85 -11.13
N PHE A 83 11.48 -11.96 -10.19
CA PHE A 83 11.01 -10.57 -10.25
C PHE A 83 11.79 -9.77 -11.30
N ILE A 84 11.13 -8.74 -11.84
CA ILE A 84 11.72 -7.78 -12.76
C ILE A 84 12.04 -6.48 -12.01
N ILE A 85 13.15 -5.85 -12.35
CA ILE A 85 13.55 -4.57 -11.75
C ILE A 85 12.50 -3.51 -12.10
N GLY A 86 11.99 -2.82 -11.08
CA GLY A 86 10.92 -1.83 -11.22
C GLY A 86 9.51 -2.35 -10.94
N ASP A 87 9.32 -3.66 -10.85
CA ASP A 87 8.03 -4.24 -10.51
C ASP A 87 7.54 -3.80 -9.13
N ARG A 88 6.22 -3.68 -9.01
CA ARG A 88 5.53 -3.35 -7.77
C ARG A 88 4.91 -4.59 -7.17
N VAL A 89 5.62 -5.18 -6.24
CA VAL A 89 5.25 -6.44 -5.60
C VAL A 89 4.67 -6.18 -4.21
N ASP A 90 3.81 -7.08 -3.75
CA ASP A 90 3.33 -7.06 -2.38
C ASP A 90 4.47 -7.37 -1.41
N LYS A 91 4.60 -6.58 -0.33
CA LYS A 91 5.65 -6.73 0.68
C LYS A 91 5.65 -8.14 1.30
N VAL A 92 4.47 -8.72 1.54
CA VAL A 92 4.34 -10.06 2.14
C VAL A 92 4.79 -11.13 1.15
N HIS A 93 4.40 -11.01 -0.12
CA HIS A 93 4.83 -11.93 -1.17
C HIS A 93 6.35 -11.89 -1.38
N LEU A 94 6.94 -10.70 -1.43
CA LEU A 94 8.40 -10.53 -1.49
C LEU A 94 9.11 -11.22 -0.32
N GLN A 95 8.61 -11.02 0.90
CA GLN A 95 9.20 -11.67 2.08
C GLN A 95 9.10 -13.19 2.01
N PHE A 96 8.00 -13.72 1.50
CA PHE A 96 7.83 -15.16 1.31
C PHE A 96 8.83 -15.72 0.30
N VAL A 97 8.94 -15.10 -0.87
CA VAL A 97 9.90 -15.51 -1.91
C VAL A 97 11.35 -15.43 -1.41
N ASN A 98 11.71 -14.31 -0.75
CA ASN A 98 13.04 -14.14 -0.18
C ASN A 98 13.38 -15.20 0.87
N LYS A 99 12.41 -15.62 1.71
CA LYS A 99 12.60 -16.72 2.65
C LYS A 99 12.88 -18.06 1.95
N LEU A 100 12.26 -18.31 0.80
CA LEU A 100 12.56 -19.51 -0.01
C LEU A 100 13.96 -19.43 -0.61
N MET A 101 14.35 -18.28 -1.16
CA MET A 101 15.69 -18.08 -1.73
C MET A 101 16.79 -18.30 -0.69
N VAL A 102 16.60 -17.78 0.53
CA VAL A 102 17.55 -18.02 1.64
C VAL A 102 17.69 -19.51 1.94
N LYS A 103 16.58 -20.27 1.97
CA LYS A 103 16.63 -21.74 2.21
C LYS A 103 17.37 -22.50 1.11
N GLU A 104 17.31 -22.00 -0.13
CA GLU A 104 18.01 -22.56 -1.28
C GLU A 104 19.45 -22.05 -1.43
N GLY A 105 19.93 -21.16 -0.54
CA GLY A 105 21.27 -20.56 -0.62
C GLY A 105 21.46 -19.59 -1.80
N LYS A 106 20.37 -19.05 -2.35
CA LYS A 106 20.37 -18.12 -3.48
C LYS A 106 20.34 -16.67 -3.04
N LYS A 107 20.69 -15.75 -3.95
CA LYS A 107 20.64 -14.31 -3.69
C LYS A 107 19.19 -13.82 -3.60
N VAL A 108 18.89 -13.09 -2.52
CA VAL A 108 17.58 -12.49 -2.29
C VAL A 108 17.36 -11.23 -3.13
N SER A 109 16.11 -10.92 -3.41
CA SER A 109 15.75 -9.66 -4.05
C SER A 109 15.71 -8.51 -3.05
N VAL A 110 16.11 -7.31 -3.50
CA VAL A 110 16.11 -6.07 -2.74
C VAL A 110 15.02 -5.15 -3.30
N ALA A 111 14.22 -4.58 -2.41
CA ALA A 111 13.15 -3.67 -2.79
C ALA A 111 13.13 -2.44 -1.89
N LYS A 112 12.58 -1.34 -2.40
CA LYS A 112 12.34 -0.11 -1.65
C LYS A 112 10.85 0.11 -1.41
N PRO A 113 10.44 0.65 -0.26
CA PRO A 113 9.04 0.99 0.01
C PRO A 113 8.58 2.08 -0.96
N ILE A 114 7.33 1.98 -1.39
CA ILE A 114 6.67 2.99 -2.21
C ILE A 114 5.36 3.42 -1.59
N LEU A 115 5.03 4.71 -1.75
CA LEU A 115 3.73 5.24 -1.39
C LEU A 115 2.85 5.30 -2.63
N MET A 116 1.69 4.66 -2.57
CA MET A 116 0.67 4.74 -3.62
C MET A 116 -0.48 5.64 -3.19
N GLY A 117 -1.01 6.43 -4.12
CA GLY A 117 -2.27 7.14 -3.88
C GLY A 117 -3.43 6.16 -3.65
N ILE A 118 -4.48 6.60 -2.96
CA ILE A 118 -5.65 5.78 -2.56
C ILE A 118 -6.25 5.05 -3.77
N THR A 119 -6.54 5.74 -4.87
CA THR A 119 -7.11 5.14 -6.08
C THR A 119 -6.23 4.03 -6.63
N LYS A 120 -4.91 4.29 -6.73
CA LYS A 120 -3.97 3.31 -7.25
C LYS A 120 -3.80 2.10 -6.32
N ALA A 121 -3.81 2.32 -5.02
CA ALA A 121 -3.79 1.24 -4.02
C ALA A 121 -5.05 0.37 -4.11
N SER A 122 -6.22 0.98 -4.36
CA SER A 122 -7.50 0.28 -4.50
C SER A 122 -7.61 -0.53 -5.79
N LEU A 123 -6.97 -0.08 -6.88
CA LEU A 123 -6.92 -0.81 -8.15
C LEU A 123 -5.82 -1.90 -8.19
N SER A 124 -4.81 -1.80 -7.33
CA SER A 124 -3.70 -2.77 -7.23
C SER A 124 -4.03 -3.96 -6.33
N THR A 125 -5.28 -4.45 -6.37
CA THR A 125 -5.73 -5.64 -5.63
C THR A 125 -5.47 -6.91 -6.44
N GLU A 126 -5.44 -8.06 -5.79
CA GLU A 126 -5.24 -9.37 -6.44
C GLU A 126 -6.47 -9.81 -7.25
N SER A 127 -7.66 -9.27 -6.93
CA SER A 127 -8.90 -9.56 -7.63
C SER A 127 -9.19 -8.47 -8.67
N PHE A 128 -9.16 -8.83 -9.95
CA PHE A 128 -9.54 -7.91 -11.02
C PHE A 128 -11.05 -7.61 -11.01
N ILE A 129 -11.90 -8.52 -10.50
CA ILE A 129 -13.33 -8.28 -10.33
C ILE A 129 -13.57 -7.18 -9.30
N SER A 130 -12.85 -7.23 -8.18
CA SER A 130 -12.90 -6.20 -7.15
C SER A 130 -12.41 -4.85 -7.66
N ALA A 131 -11.31 -4.81 -8.40
CA ALA A 131 -10.75 -3.61 -9.00
C ALA A 131 -11.71 -2.99 -10.03
N ALA A 132 -12.25 -3.80 -10.96
CA ALA A 132 -13.17 -3.36 -12.00
C ALA A 132 -14.47 -2.77 -11.44
N SER A 133 -14.91 -3.23 -10.28
CA SER A 133 -16.13 -2.73 -9.63
C SER A 133 -15.93 -1.38 -8.92
N PHE A 134 -14.70 -0.89 -8.82
CA PHE A 134 -14.38 0.38 -8.18
C PHE A 134 -14.29 1.53 -9.18
N GLN A 135 -13.33 1.47 -10.11
CA GLN A 135 -13.11 2.48 -11.15
C GLN A 135 -12.45 1.83 -12.38
N GLU A 136 -12.47 2.54 -13.52
CA GLU A 136 -11.78 2.14 -14.75
C GLU A 136 -12.16 0.73 -15.21
N THR A 137 -13.44 0.36 -15.09
CA THR A 137 -13.97 -1.00 -15.35
C THR A 137 -13.48 -1.58 -16.67
N THR A 138 -13.61 -0.84 -17.77
CA THR A 138 -13.21 -1.32 -19.11
C THR A 138 -11.72 -1.59 -19.18
N ARG A 139 -10.89 -0.69 -18.64
CA ARG A 139 -9.43 -0.84 -18.64
C ARG A 139 -9.00 -2.06 -17.84
N VAL A 140 -9.50 -2.20 -16.61
CA VAL A 140 -9.16 -3.32 -15.73
C VAL A 140 -9.55 -4.65 -16.35
N LEU A 141 -10.76 -4.77 -16.89
CA LEU A 141 -11.22 -6.00 -17.54
C LEU A 141 -10.44 -6.32 -18.82
N THR A 142 -10.07 -5.30 -19.60
CA THR A 142 -9.26 -5.49 -20.81
C THR A 142 -7.84 -5.97 -20.43
N GLU A 143 -7.20 -5.35 -19.46
CA GLU A 143 -5.88 -5.75 -18.98
C GLU A 143 -5.91 -7.20 -18.45
N ALA A 144 -6.88 -7.53 -17.59
CA ALA A 144 -7.05 -8.88 -17.06
C ALA A 144 -7.30 -9.93 -18.17
N ALA A 145 -8.10 -9.60 -19.18
CA ALA A 145 -8.37 -10.48 -20.31
C ALA A 145 -7.13 -10.72 -21.19
N VAL A 146 -6.34 -9.66 -21.44
CA VAL A 146 -5.10 -9.76 -22.23
C VAL A 146 -4.04 -10.59 -21.50
N LEU A 147 -3.92 -10.43 -20.17
CA LEU A 147 -2.99 -11.17 -19.35
C LEU A 147 -3.46 -12.59 -19.02
N GLY A 148 -4.72 -12.92 -19.28
CA GLY A 148 -5.33 -14.21 -18.91
C GLY A 148 -5.40 -14.42 -17.39
N GLU A 149 -5.63 -13.35 -16.64
CA GLU A 149 -5.67 -13.40 -15.19
C GLU A 149 -6.81 -14.28 -14.66
N VAL A 150 -6.55 -14.98 -13.57
CA VAL A 150 -7.53 -15.82 -12.87
C VAL A 150 -7.84 -15.21 -11.51
N ASP A 151 -9.11 -14.91 -11.25
CA ASP A 151 -9.57 -14.45 -9.95
C ASP A 151 -9.95 -15.65 -9.08
N TYR A 152 -9.22 -15.84 -7.99
CA TYR A 152 -9.42 -16.96 -7.07
C TYR A 152 -10.54 -16.72 -6.04
N LEU A 153 -11.18 -15.56 -6.06
CA LEU A 153 -12.31 -15.21 -5.18
C LEU A 153 -11.99 -15.31 -3.67
N TYR A 154 -10.81 -14.87 -3.29
CA TYR A 154 -10.37 -14.92 -1.89
C TYR A 154 -11.03 -13.84 -1.00
N GLY A 155 -11.40 -12.70 -1.56
CA GLY A 155 -11.97 -11.58 -0.82
C GLY A 155 -13.50 -11.64 -0.70
N LEU A 156 -14.06 -10.63 -0.05
CA LEU A 156 -15.51 -10.53 0.15
C LEU A 156 -16.23 -9.99 -1.08
N LYS A 157 -15.68 -8.92 -1.67
CA LYS A 157 -16.32 -8.12 -2.70
C LYS A 157 -16.58 -8.91 -3.99
N GLU A 158 -15.57 -9.63 -4.48
CA GLU A 158 -15.67 -10.46 -5.67
C GLU A 158 -16.68 -11.60 -5.49
N ASN A 159 -16.76 -12.23 -4.29
CA ASN A 159 -17.76 -13.26 -4.01
C ASN A 159 -19.17 -12.68 -4.02
N VAL A 160 -19.37 -11.50 -3.42
CA VAL A 160 -20.67 -10.82 -3.41
C VAL A 160 -21.11 -10.46 -4.85
N ILE A 161 -20.21 -9.95 -5.68
CA ILE A 161 -20.51 -9.56 -7.06
C ILE A 161 -20.97 -10.77 -7.89
N ILE A 162 -20.32 -11.93 -7.72
CA ILE A 162 -20.66 -13.15 -8.45
C ILE A 162 -21.87 -13.89 -7.83
N GLY A 163 -22.35 -13.45 -6.67
CA GLY A 163 -23.47 -14.11 -5.96
C GLY A 163 -23.07 -15.37 -5.22
N LYS A 164 -21.80 -15.56 -4.90
CA LYS A 164 -21.31 -16.65 -4.04
C LYS A 164 -21.32 -16.25 -2.57
N LEU A 165 -21.33 -17.26 -1.68
CA LEU A 165 -21.15 -17.03 -0.25
C LEU A 165 -19.75 -16.45 0.01
N ILE A 166 -19.68 -15.42 0.85
CA ILE A 166 -18.40 -14.83 1.28
C ILE A 166 -17.59 -15.87 2.07
N PRO A 167 -16.25 -15.81 2.04
CA PRO A 167 -15.37 -16.72 2.77
C PRO A 167 -15.31 -16.39 4.27
N ALA A 168 -16.49 -16.16 4.89
CA ALA A 168 -16.67 -15.85 6.30
C ALA A 168 -18.00 -16.43 6.80
N GLY A 169 -18.11 -16.71 8.10
CA GLY A 169 -19.32 -17.29 8.68
C GLY A 169 -19.72 -18.60 8.01
N THR A 170 -20.97 -18.71 7.56
CA THR A 170 -21.52 -19.91 6.86
C THR A 170 -20.84 -20.20 5.52
N GLY A 171 -20.09 -19.27 4.96
CA GLY A 171 -19.31 -19.43 3.74
C GLY A 171 -17.98 -20.14 3.92
N ILE A 172 -17.51 -20.32 5.14
CA ILE A 172 -16.26 -21.02 5.44
C ILE A 172 -16.41 -22.52 5.12
N PRO A 173 -15.45 -23.15 4.42
CA PRO A 173 -15.52 -24.55 4.01
C PRO A 173 -15.78 -25.53 5.16
N SER A 174 -15.30 -25.23 6.37
CA SER A 174 -15.54 -26.06 7.56
C SER A 174 -17.00 -26.11 7.99
N PHE A 175 -17.81 -25.09 7.68
CA PHE A 175 -19.26 -25.08 7.97
C PHE A 175 -20.10 -25.69 6.84
N ARG A 176 -19.55 -25.88 5.64
CA ARG A 176 -20.25 -26.47 4.49
C ARG A 176 -20.31 -28.00 4.54
N ARG A 177 -19.59 -28.65 5.48
CA ARG A 177 -19.49 -30.11 5.60
C ARG A 177 -20.53 -30.70 6.59
N LYS A 178 -21.69 -30.05 6.72
CA LYS A 178 -22.82 -30.67 7.43
C LYS A 178 -23.99 -30.89 6.50
#